data_ccb29a503ac6b5db35474c28b3574c5f
#
_entry.id   ccb29a503ac6b5db35474c28b3574c5f
#
_cell.length_a   1.000
_cell.length_b   1.000
_cell.length_c   1.000
_cell.angle_alpha   90.00
_cell.angle_beta   90.00
_cell.angle_gamma   90.00
#
_symmetry.space_group_name_H-M   'P 1'
#
loop_
_entity.id
_entity.type
_entity.pdbx_description
1 polymer ?
#
loop_
_entity_poly.entity_id
_entity_poly.type
_entity_poly.pdbx_seq_one_letter_code
_entity_poly.pdbx_strand_id
1 'polypeptide(L)' 'MTVIQIKPHRSRQKVFEAPRVQPVLPQKDQAINYAKTRACFRTGEIRVLDSTGKLERTIAFSEADRKL' A
#
# COMPACT_ATOMS: atom_id res chain seq x y z
N MET A 1 -10.40 -1.38 10.76
CA MET A 1 -9.79 -1.81 9.50
C MET A 1 -8.67 -0.85 9.11
N THR A 2 -7.57 -1.36 8.61
CA THR A 2 -6.45 -0.53 8.17
C THR A 2 -6.48 -0.38 6.66
N VAL A 3 -6.28 0.84 6.18
CA VAL A 3 -6.22 1.11 4.74
C VAL A 3 -4.88 1.79 4.45
N ILE A 4 -4.12 1.19 3.54
CA ILE A 4 -2.85 1.74 3.09
C ILE A 4 -3.02 2.10 1.61
N GLN A 5 -2.75 3.34 1.26
CA GLN A 5 -2.87 3.81 -0.12
C GLN A 5 -1.50 3.94 -0.77
N ILE A 6 -1.43 3.58 -2.05
CA ILE A 6 -0.23 3.75 -2.85
C ILE A 6 -0.60 4.62 -4.04
N LYS A 7 0.08 5.76 -4.19
CA LYS A 7 -0.19 6.71 -5.27
C LYS A 7 1.09 7.03 -6.03
N PRO A 8 1.02 7.24 -7.34
CA PRO A 8 2.18 7.73 -8.09
C PRO A 8 2.58 9.13 -7.63
N HIS A 9 3.88 9.38 -7.56
CA HIS A 9 4.41 10.68 -7.17
C HIS A 9 5.74 10.92 -7.90
N ARG A 10 5.73 11.78 -8.93
CA ARG A 10 6.92 12.15 -9.70
C ARG A 10 7.73 10.94 -10.15
N SER A 11 7.07 10.04 -10.89
CA SER A 11 7.68 8.81 -11.42
C SER A 11 8.04 7.79 -10.33
N ARG A 12 7.62 8.02 -9.09
CA ARG A 12 7.81 7.08 -7.99
C ARG A 12 6.46 6.74 -7.38
N GLN A 13 6.47 5.91 -6.37
CA GLN A 13 5.25 5.50 -5.67
C GLN A 13 5.32 5.97 -4.24
N LYS A 14 4.31 6.67 -3.79
CA LYS A 14 4.22 7.15 -2.42
C LYS A 14 3.21 6.32 -1.65
N VAL A 15 3.63 5.78 -0.51
CA VAL A 15 2.80 4.94 0.33
C VAL A 15 2.23 5.78 1.47
N PHE A 16 0.92 5.81 1.60
CA PHE A 16 0.23 6.54 2.66
C PHE A 16 -0.22 5.55 3.72
N GLU A 17 0.62 5.33 4.71
CA GLU A 17 0.30 4.45 5.83
C GLU A 17 -0.30 5.24 6.99
N ALA A 18 0.31 6.36 7.32
CA ALA A 18 -0.11 7.24 8.41
C ALA A 18 0.28 8.66 8.05
N PRO A 19 -0.31 9.68 8.71
CA PRO A 19 -0.01 11.06 8.35
C PRO A 19 1.46 11.44 8.31
N ARG A 20 2.28 10.77 9.14
CA ARG A 20 3.71 11.07 9.22
C ARG A 20 4.58 9.98 8.59
N VAL A 21 3.98 8.94 8.05
CA VAL A 21 4.71 7.81 7.47
C VAL A 21 4.29 7.70 6.02
N GLN A 22 5.00 8.38 5.14
CA GLN A 22 4.67 8.47 3.73
C GLN A 22 5.93 8.23 2.90
N PRO A 23 6.51 7.03 2.96
CA PRO A 23 7.73 6.75 2.19
C PRO A 23 7.46 6.79 0.69
N VAL A 24 8.50 7.17 -0.06
CA VAL A 24 8.46 7.19 -1.52
C VAL A 24 9.41 6.10 -2.01
N LEU A 25 8.87 5.19 -2.82
CA LEU A 25 9.63 4.06 -3.36
C LEU A 25 9.68 4.16 -4.88
N PRO A 26 10.77 3.70 -5.51
CA PRO A 26 10.96 3.90 -6.95
C PRO A 26 10.01 3.10 -7.82
N GLN A 27 9.53 1.96 -7.35
CA GLN A 27 8.70 1.08 -8.17
C GLN A 27 7.44 0.66 -7.44
N LYS A 28 6.38 0.39 -8.23
CA LYS A 28 5.09 -0.04 -7.69
C LYS A 28 5.22 -1.35 -6.90
N ASP A 29 5.96 -2.32 -7.42
CA ASP A 29 6.14 -3.60 -6.74
C ASP A 29 6.79 -3.43 -5.38
N GLN A 30 7.76 -2.53 -5.27
CA GLN A 30 8.41 -2.25 -4.01
C GLN A 30 7.45 -1.59 -3.04
N ALA A 31 6.60 -0.69 -3.52
CA ALA A 31 5.60 -0.04 -2.69
C ALA A 31 4.58 -1.06 -2.16
N ILE A 32 4.14 -1.98 -3.01
CA ILE A 32 3.20 -3.02 -2.61
C ILE A 32 3.84 -3.94 -1.57
N ASN A 33 5.09 -4.34 -1.78
CA ASN A 33 5.80 -5.18 -0.82
C ASN A 33 5.99 -4.47 0.52
N TYR A 34 6.32 -3.19 0.49
CA TYR A 34 6.43 -2.38 1.70
C TYR A 34 5.08 -2.37 2.44
N ALA A 35 3.99 -2.11 1.71
CA ALA A 35 2.67 -2.05 2.31
C ALA A 35 2.27 -3.40 2.92
N LYS A 36 2.57 -4.50 2.23
CA LYS A 36 2.29 -5.84 2.76
C LYS A 36 3.06 -6.10 4.05
N THR A 37 4.31 -5.68 4.12
CA THR A 37 5.12 -5.82 5.32
C THR A 37 4.55 -5.02 6.47
N ARG A 38 4.12 -3.78 6.20
CA ARG A 38 3.53 -2.93 7.22
C ARG A 38 2.15 -3.43 7.65
N ALA A 39 1.46 -4.12 6.76
CA ALA A 39 0.14 -4.67 7.03
C ALA A 39 0.19 -6.00 7.80
N CYS A 40 1.37 -6.54 8.00
CA CYS A 40 1.57 -7.78 8.74
C CYS A 40 0.93 -7.66 10.13
N PHE A 41 0.17 -8.67 10.55
CA PHE A 41 -0.57 -8.71 11.81
C PHE A 41 -1.78 -7.78 11.86
N ARG A 42 -2.23 -7.24 10.72
CA ARG A 42 -3.39 -6.36 10.67
C ARG A 42 -4.41 -6.91 9.69
N THR A 43 -5.61 -6.34 9.74
CA THR A 43 -6.66 -6.65 8.79
C THR A 43 -7.06 -5.37 8.10
N GLY A 44 -7.19 -5.41 6.78
CA GLY A 44 -7.55 -4.23 6.01
C GLY A 44 -7.31 -4.40 4.53
N GLU A 45 -6.95 -3.32 3.86
CA GLU A 45 -6.72 -3.37 2.43
C GLU A 45 -5.63 -2.39 2.00
N ILE A 46 -4.97 -2.73 0.89
CA ILE A 46 -4.02 -1.86 0.22
C ILE A 46 -4.71 -1.36 -1.04
N ARG A 47 -4.84 -0.06 -1.18
CA ARG A 47 -5.45 0.56 -2.36
C ARG A 47 -4.37 1.14 -3.24
N VAL A 48 -4.26 0.63 -4.45
CA VAL A 48 -3.30 1.12 -5.44
C VAL A 48 -4.03 2.06 -6.38
N LEU A 49 -3.60 3.31 -6.42
CA LEU A 49 -4.23 4.35 -7.23
C LEU A 49 -3.37 4.63 -8.46
N ASP A 50 -4.01 5.07 -9.55
CA ASP A 50 -3.31 5.47 -10.77
C ASP A 50 -2.93 6.95 -10.72
N SER A 51 -2.32 7.45 -11.80
CA SER A 51 -1.85 8.85 -11.86
C SER A 51 -3.00 9.86 -11.82
N THR A 52 -4.22 9.44 -12.09
CA THR A 52 -5.39 10.32 -12.05
C THR A 52 -6.09 10.28 -10.70
N GLY A 53 -5.63 9.44 -9.78
CA GLY A 53 -6.23 9.28 -8.46
C GLY A 53 -7.34 8.23 -8.43
N LYS A 54 -7.58 7.52 -9.53
CA LYS A 54 -8.57 6.46 -9.56
C LYS A 54 -8.02 5.17 -8.98
N LEU A 55 -8.89 4.41 -8.35
CA LEU A 55 -8.52 3.11 -7.81
C LEU A 55 -8.18 2.14 -8.95
N GLU A 56 -6.94 1.72 -9.01
CA GLU A 56 -6.47 0.78 -10.02
C GLU A 56 -6.62 -0.65 -9.52
N ARG A 57 -6.36 -0.87 -8.23
CA ARG A 57 -6.33 -2.22 -7.67
C ARG A 57 -6.52 -2.15 -6.17
N THR A 58 -7.19 -3.16 -5.62
CA THR A 58 -7.33 -3.32 -4.17
C THR A 58 -6.79 -4.69 -3.79
N ILE A 59 -5.94 -4.72 -2.77
CA ILE A 59 -5.37 -5.96 -2.25
C ILE A 59 -5.83 -6.09 -0.81
N ALA A 60 -6.70 -7.07 -0.56
CA ALA A 60 -7.16 -7.34 0.80
C ALA A 60 -6.08 -8.12 1.56
N PHE A 61 -5.97 -7.83 2.85
CA PHE A 61 -5.06 -8.58 3.70
C PHE A 61 -5.70 -8.81 5.06
N SER A 62 -5.29 -9.90 5.72
CA SER A 62 -5.73 -10.18 7.07
C SER A 62 -4.68 -11.03 7.76
N GLU A 63 -4.77 -11.09 9.07
CA GLU A 63 -3.87 -11.94 9.85
C GLU A 63 -3.99 -13.40 9.43
N ALA A 64 -5.20 -13.84 9.07
CA ALA A 64 -5.46 -15.20 8.64
C ALA A 64 -4.77 -15.55 7.31
N ASP A 65 -4.48 -14.54 6.48
CA ASP A 65 -3.82 -14.77 5.19
C ASP A 65 -2.31 -14.93 5.31
N ARG A 66 -1.77 -14.69 6.49
CA ARG A 66 -0.35 -14.90 6.72
C ARG A 66 -0.08 -16.36 6.91
N LYS A 67 0.61 -16.92 5.97
CA LYS A 67 1.05 -18.30 6.06
C LYS A 67 2.48 -18.34 6.56
N LEU A 68 2.69 -19.07 7.60
CA LEU A 68 4.01 -19.24 8.18
C LEU A 68 4.62 -20.53 7.70
#